data_4da4e82cb34dfd83e0e54fa716de0aa6
#
_entry.id   4da4e82cb34dfd83e0e54fa716de0aa6
#
_cell.length_a   1.000
_cell.length_b   1.000
_cell.length_c   1.000
_cell.angle_alpha   90.00
_cell.angle_beta   90.00
_cell.angle_gamma   90.00
#
_symmetry.space_group_name_H-M   'P 1'
#
loop_
_entity.id
_entity.type
_entity.pdbx_description
1 polymer ?
#
loop_
_entity_poly.entity_id
_entity_poly.type
_entity_poly.pdbx_seq_one_letter_code
_entity_poly.pdbx_strand_id
1 'polypeptide(L)'
;MRLLIVTPFLPDPSAAHGGGSYVGTLCEALQHDAELGLVAQVRPDEMATLRSREWPYHYLAPVELGERPHGAQKLAHQVQMLFRWGACRQPLVAAKHDAPGMHFAIRKAIAEFRPDAALIELAQMAQYLPDFGSVPTILTDHEAGVPANTRTDLGEWADRRDRGLWRRYVQHYYPRATMLQAVTDEDAGELSRALAREVLVRPPTVHVPPHPVARIGTKPRVLFFGSYRHDPNPEAAAHVAREVLPRIRQKVPDAELWLAGPDCDRIAPLAGLPGVRVVGFREDLRALFADVRLVLTPMYSGGGFRMKSLTALAHGIPVVTNALGARGLVVPAKARVVAESDDDLAAAAVALLRDERLAAAAGNAAHAFAVANLAPAAIARLQVQRVRQLLTTRR
;
A
#
# COMPACT_ATOMS: atom_id res chain seq x y z
N MET A 1 3.17 9.84 -25.53
CA MET A 1 1.96 9.14 -25.03
C MET A 1 1.45 9.91 -23.84
N ARG A 2 0.16 10.24 -23.83
CA ARG A 2 -0.47 11.02 -22.75
C ARG A 2 -1.27 10.07 -21.84
N LEU A 3 -0.93 10.05 -20.57
CA LEU A 3 -1.59 9.20 -19.55
C LEU A 3 -2.29 10.06 -18.50
N LEU A 4 -3.58 9.84 -18.31
CA LEU A 4 -4.35 10.50 -17.26
C LEU A 4 -4.38 9.61 -16.02
N ILE A 5 -3.84 10.10 -14.92
CA ILE A 5 -3.85 9.39 -13.62
C ILE A 5 -5.06 9.90 -12.83
N VAL A 6 -5.83 8.99 -12.23
CA VAL A 6 -7.01 9.33 -11.40
C VAL A 6 -6.90 8.65 -10.04
N THR A 7 -6.88 9.46 -8.97
CA THR A 7 -6.60 8.99 -7.61
C THR A 7 -7.51 9.61 -6.57
N PRO A 8 -7.75 8.94 -5.42
CA PRO A 8 -8.51 9.49 -4.29
C PRO A 8 -7.64 10.30 -3.30
N PHE A 9 -6.41 10.65 -3.67
CA PHE A 9 -5.43 11.42 -2.88
C PHE A 9 -4.39 12.04 -3.80
N LEU A 10 -3.60 12.98 -3.30
CA LEU A 10 -2.42 13.49 -3.99
C LEU A 10 -1.34 12.39 -4.05
N PRO A 11 -0.93 11.91 -5.25
CA PRO A 11 0.15 10.94 -5.36
C PRO A 11 1.50 11.65 -5.17
N ASP A 12 2.09 11.44 -4.00
CA ASP A 12 3.34 12.06 -3.56
C ASP A 12 4.28 10.96 -3.04
N PRO A 13 5.50 10.79 -3.59
CA PRO A 13 6.47 9.82 -3.07
C PRO A 13 6.78 9.98 -1.58
N SER A 14 6.70 11.22 -1.07
CA SER A 14 6.90 11.55 0.34
C SER A 14 5.65 11.43 1.21
N ALA A 15 4.50 11.02 0.66
CA ALA A 15 3.27 10.90 1.41
C ALA A 15 3.42 9.96 2.62
N ALA A 16 2.84 10.35 3.75
CA ALA A 16 2.87 9.57 4.99
C ALA A 16 2.09 8.25 4.92
N HIS A 17 1.23 8.08 3.91
CA HIS A 17 0.46 6.85 3.70
C HIS A 17 0.92 6.08 2.47
N GLY A 18 0.93 4.74 2.58
CA GLY A 18 1.51 3.86 1.56
C GLY A 18 0.93 3.99 0.15
N GLY A 19 -0.38 4.28 0.03
CA GLY A 19 -1.02 4.47 -1.27
C GLY A 19 -0.49 5.70 -2.02
N GLY A 20 -0.40 6.84 -1.33
CA GLY A 20 0.14 8.09 -1.90
C GLY A 20 1.60 7.95 -2.32
N SER A 21 2.44 7.41 -1.43
CA SER A 21 3.86 7.18 -1.72
C SER A 21 4.06 6.20 -2.88
N TYR A 22 3.32 5.11 -2.91
CA TYR A 22 3.39 4.10 -3.97
C TYR A 22 3.02 4.66 -5.34
N VAL A 23 1.85 5.31 -5.46
CA VAL A 23 1.39 5.88 -6.73
C VAL A 23 2.26 7.07 -7.14
N GLY A 24 2.69 7.90 -6.18
CA GLY A 24 3.61 9.01 -6.41
C GLY A 24 4.93 8.55 -7.02
N THR A 25 5.55 7.54 -6.44
CA THR A 25 6.78 6.94 -6.95
C THR A 25 6.60 6.34 -8.36
N LEU A 26 5.43 5.75 -8.64
CA LEU A 26 5.11 5.27 -9.99
C LEU A 26 4.99 6.43 -10.98
N CYS A 27 4.32 7.52 -10.61
CA CYS A 27 4.18 8.70 -11.45
C CYS A 27 5.54 9.35 -11.77
N GLU A 28 6.43 9.47 -10.79
CA GLU A 28 7.80 9.94 -11.01
C GLU A 28 8.57 9.09 -12.03
N ALA A 29 8.38 7.78 -12.01
CA ALA A 29 9.03 6.91 -12.99
C ALA A 29 8.36 6.98 -14.37
N LEU A 30 7.03 7.11 -14.44
CA LEU A 30 6.28 7.16 -15.69
C LEU A 30 6.54 8.44 -16.51
N GLN A 31 6.88 9.57 -15.86
CA GLN A 31 7.15 10.85 -16.57
C GLN A 31 8.30 10.76 -17.58
N HIS A 32 9.20 9.79 -17.45
CA HIS A 32 10.28 9.56 -18.41
C HIS A 32 9.81 8.96 -19.74
N ASP A 33 8.64 8.31 -19.75
CA ASP A 33 8.10 7.60 -20.91
C ASP A 33 6.78 8.17 -21.43
N ALA A 34 6.13 9.06 -20.67
CA ALA A 34 4.81 9.61 -20.97
C ALA A 34 4.61 11.02 -20.42
N GLU A 35 3.79 11.82 -21.13
CA GLU A 35 3.21 13.04 -20.58
C GLU A 35 2.09 12.66 -19.61
N LEU A 36 2.17 13.13 -18.37
CA LEU A 36 1.23 12.78 -17.33
C LEU A 36 0.21 13.90 -17.10
N GLY A 37 -1.06 13.54 -17.03
CA GLY A 37 -2.13 14.34 -16.45
C GLY A 37 -2.59 13.74 -15.14
N LEU A 38 -3.01 14.58 -14.19
CA LEU A 38 -3.52 14.15 -12.89
C LEU A 38 -4.90 14.76 -12.62
N VAL A 39 -5.85 13.90 -12.25
CA VAL A 39 -7.09 14.26 -11.57
C VAL A 39 -7.09 13.56 -10.20
N ALA A 40 -7.03 14.33 -9.14
CA ALA A 40 -6.90 13.78 -7.79
C ALA A 40 -7.88 14.44 -6.83
N GLN A 41 -8.43 13.66 -5.91
CA GLN A 41 -9.06 14.23 -4.71
C GLN A 41 -7.95 14.71 -3.79
N VAL A 42 -8.06 15.94 -3.30
CA VAL A 42 -7.01 16.57 -2.51
C VAL A 42 -7.61 17.19 -1.26
N ARG A 43 -7.02 16.91 -0.11
CA ARG A 43 -7.42 17.51 1.16
C ARG A 43 -6.74 18.88 1.33
N PRO A 44 -7.21 19.73 2.26
CA PRO A 44 -6.59 21.04 2.50
C PRO A 44 -5.10 21.01 2.80
N ASP A 45 -4.63 20.02 3.57
CA ASP A 45 -3.22 19.81 3.88
C ASP A 45 -2.41 19.38 2.64
N GLU A 46 -2.96 18.50 1.81
CA GLU A 46 -2.39 18.10 0.53
C GLU A 46 -2.41 19.26 -0.49
N MET A 47 -3.42 20.15 -0.46
CA MET A 47 -3.45 21.36 -1.28
C MET A 47 -2.29 22.31 -0.96
N ALA A 48 -1.91 22.46 0.31
CA ALA A 48 -0.74 23.20 0.69
C ALA A 48 0.53 22.60 0.08
N THR A 49 0.68 21.27 0.16
CA THR A 49 1.78 20.52 -0.45
C THR A 49 1.78 20.68 -1.97
N LEU A 50 0.60 20.60 -2.60
CA LEU A 50 0.45 20.74 -4.05
C LEU A 50 0.95 22.12 -4.55
N ARG A 51 0.72 23.17 -3.78
CA ARG A 51 1.14 24.55 -4.10
C ARG A 51 2.59 24.85 -3.76
N SER A 52 3.25 24.01 -2.95
CA SER A 52 4.59 24.30 -2.41
C SER A 52 5.74 23.93 -3.35
N ARG A 53 5.47 23.17 -4.41
CA ARG A 53 6.49 22.69 -5.36
C ARG A 53 5.91 22.46 -6.75
N GLU A 54 6.80 22.35 -7.75
CA GLU A 54 6.44 21.88 -9.09
C GLU A 54 6.21 20.37 -9.10
N TRP A 55 5.29 19.95 -9.94
CA TRP A 55 4.90 18.55 -10.11
C TRP A 55 5.13 18.08 -11.55
N PRO A 56 5.40 16.79 -11.76
CA PRO A 56 5.71 16.26 -13.10
C PRO A 56 4.46 16.08 -13.98
N TYR A 57 3.42 16.89 -13.78
CA TYR A 57 2.16 16.77 -14.50
C TYR A 57 2.00 17.90 -15.51
N HIS A 58 1.78 17.53 -16.78
CA HIS A 58 1.46 18.47 -17.86
C HIS A 58 0.02 18.99 -17.78
N TYR A 59 -0.84 18.26 -17.10
CA TYR A 59 -2.20 18.65 -16.79
C TYR A 59 -2.49 18.31 -15.32
N LEU A 60 -3.07 19.25 -14.60
CA LEU A 60 -3.34 19.08 -13.17
C LEU A 60 -4.74 19.62 -12.83
N ALA A 61 -5.60 18.76 -12.35
CA ALA A 61 -6.95 19.08 -11.91
C ALA A 61 -7.24 18.52 -10.50
N PRO A 62 -6.80 19.22 -9.45
CA PRO A 62 -7.14 18.83 -8.09
C PRO A 62 -8.63 19.08 -7.82
N VAL A 63 -9.29 18.13 -7.22
CA VAL A 63 -10.65 18.24 -6.68
C VAL A 63 -10.57 18.33 -5.18
N GLU A 64 -10.73 19.54 -4.66
CA GLU A 64 -10.60 19.80 -3.24
C GLU A 64 -11.74 19.13 -2.46
N LEU A 65 -11.38 18.27 -1.53
CA LEU A 65 -12.28 17.75 -0.53
C LEU A 65 -12.35 18.77 0.61
N GLY A 66 -13.54 19.22 0.97
CA GLY A 66 -13.71 20.15 2.09
C GLY A 66 -13.05 19.66 3.38
N GLU A 67 -12.88 20.58 4.33
CA GLU A 67 -12.40 20.23 5.67
C GLU A 67 -13.24 19.11 6.30
N ARG A 68 -12.63 18.39 7.24
CA ARG A 68 -13.39 17.38 7.98
C ARG A 68 -14.59 18.06 8.65
N PRO A 69 -15.82 17.59 8.38
CA PRO A 69 -17.01 18.26 8.90
C PRO A 69 -17.04 18.20 10.43
N HIS A 70 -17.33 19.34 11.06
CA HIS A 70 -17.45 19.51 12.51
C HIS A 70 -18.86 19.87 12.90
N GLY A 71 -19.26 19.61 14.17
CA GLY A 71 -20.56 20.01 14.71
C GLY A 71 -21.76 19.52 13.87
N ALA A 72 -22.69 20.42 13.54
CA ALA A 72 -23.89 20.10 12.75
C ALA A 72 -23.57 19.59 11.33
N GLN A 73 -22.50 20.05 10.72
CA GLN A 73 -22.03 19.56 9.41
C GLN A 73 -21.62 18.08 9.47
N LYS A 74 -21.06 17.63 10.59
CA LYS A 74 -20.71 16.21 10.79
C LYS A 74 -21.96 15.34 10.77
N LEU A 75 -23.02 15.77 11.44
CA LEU A 75 -24.32 15.06 11.45
C LEU A 75 -24.92 15.00 10.05
N ALA A 76 -24.97 16.13 9.34
CA ALA A 76 -25.49 16.17 7.96
C ALA A 76 -24.69 15.24 7.03
N HIS A 77 -23.36 15.25 7.15
CA HIS A 77 -22.50 14.35 6.39
C HIS A 77 -22.75 12.87 6.73
N GLN A 78 -22.92 12.53 8.02
CA GLN A 78 -23.24 11.17 8.44
C GLN A 78 -24.60 10.72 7.88
N VAL A 79 -25.61 11.56 7.91
CA VAL A 79 -26.93 11.27 7.32
C VAL A 79 -26.81 11.06 5.81
N GLN A 80 -26.08 11.90 5.10
CA GLN A 80 -25.83 11.73 3.68
C GLN A 80 -25.11 10.40 3.37
N MET A 81 -24.10 10.05 4.16
CA MET A 81 -23.38 8.78 4.02
C MET A 81 -24.29 7.57 4.26
N LEU A 82 -25.13 7.62 5.30
CA LEU A 82 -26.11 6.58 5.58
C LEU A 82 -27.18 6.47 4.49
N PHE A 83 -27.62 7.59 3.92
CA PHE A 83 -28.53 7.58 2.77
C PHE A 83 -27.88 6.91 1.55
N ARG A 84 -26.66 7.28 1.19
CA ARG A 84 -25.93 6.66 0.08
C ARG A 84 -25.75 5.17 0.31
N TRP A 85 -25.34 4.78 1.50
CA TRP A 85 -25.17 3.38 1.87
C TRP A 85 -26.47 2.59 1.91
N GLY A 86 -27.53 3.17 2.48
CA GLY A 86 -28.84 2.53 2.64
C GLY A 86 -29.66 2.51 1.35
N ALA A 87 -30.03 3.68 0.84
CA ALA A 87 -30.93 3.86 -0.30
C ALA A 87 -30.21 3.69 -1.65
N CYS A 88 -29.04 4.31 -1.83
CA CYS A 88 -28.27 4.20 -3.07
C CYS A 88 -27.47 2.91 -3.16
N ARG A 89 -27.42 2.10 -2.10
CA ARG A 89 -26.69 0.82 -2.04
C ARG A 89 -25.23 0.93 -2.43
N GLN A 90 -24.60 2.05 -2.08
CA GLN A 90 -23.19 2.33 -2.35
C GLN A 90 -22.33 1.90 -1.15
N PRO A 91 -21.20 1.18 -1.31
CA PRO A 91 -20.29 0.87 -0.21
C PRO A 91 -19.79 2.16 0.46
N LEU A 92 -19.63 2.17 1.79
CA LEU A 92 -19.28 3.38 2.54
C LEU A 92 -17.99 4.05 2.04
N VAL A 93 -16.95 3.26 1.72
CA VAL A 93 -15.69 3.82 1.19
C VAL A 93 -15.90 4.45 -0.18
N ALA A 94 -16.67 3.82 -1.09
CA ALA A 94 -16.98 4.40 -2.39
C ALA A 94 -17.84 5.67 -2.23
N ALA A 95 -18.85 5.64 -1.36
CA ALA A 95 -19.69 6.81 -1.04
C ALA A 95 -18.88 7.99 -0.52
N LYS A 96 -17.85 7.73 0.31
CA LYS A 96 -16.95 8.75 0.84
C LYS A 96 -16.11 9.44 -0.25
N HIS A 97 -15.80 8.72 -1.32
CA HIS A 97 -15.01 9.21 -2.45
C HIS A 97 -15.86 9.63 -3.66
N ASP A 98 -17.19 9.64 -3.50
CA ASP A 98 -18.13 10.14 -4.52
C ASP A 98 -18.24 11.67 -4.41
N ALA A 99 -17.46 12.35 -5.22
CA ALA A 99 -17.42 13.81 -5.30
C ALA A 99 -17.89 14.27 -6.69
N PRO A 100 -18.97 15.07 -6.79
CA PRO A 100 -19.46 15.55 -8.09
C PRO A 100 -18.42 16.31 -8.90
N GLY A 101 -17.49 17.00 -8.23
CA GLY A 101 -16.36 17.68 -8.86
C GLY A 101 -15.43 16.74 -9.63
N MET A 102 -15.31 15.47 -9.21
CA MET A 102 -14.49 14.47 -9.91
C MET A 102 -15.04 14.13 -11.30
N HIS A 103 -16.35 13.93 -11.43
CA HIS A 103 -17.00 13.69 -12.73
C HIS A 103 -16.73 14.81 -13.71
N PHE A 104 -16.84 16.05 -13.24
CA PHE A 104 -16.56 17.23 -14.06
C PHE A 104 -15.06 17.31 -14.43
N ALA A 105 -14.17 17.15 -13.45
CA ALA A 105 -12.73 17.25 -13.65
C ALA A 105 -12.21 16.17 -14.63
N ILE A 106 -12.72 14.93 -14.54
CA ILE A 106 -12.34 13.85 -15.46
C ILE A 106 -12.80 14.20 -16.89
N ARG A 107 -14.05 14.60 -17.10
CA ARG A 107 -14.55 14.96 -18.43
C ARG A 107 -13.81 16.16 -19.02
N LYS A 108 -13.49 17.15 -18.19
CA LYS A 108 -12.67 18.31 -18.58
C LYS A 108 -11.26 17.87 -18.97
N ALA A 109 -10.62 17.01 -18.16
CA ALA A 109 -9.29 16.47 -18.47
C ALA A 109 -9.27 15.70 -19.80
N ILE A 110 -10.29 14.90 -20.09
CA ILE A 110 -10.40 14.19 -21.37
C ILE A 110 -10.49 15.17 -22.55
N ALA A 111 -11.27 16.25 -22.41
CA ALA A 111 -11.45 17.23 -23.47
C ALA A 111 -10.18 18.08 -23.72
N GLU A 112 -9.50 18.50 -22.66
CA GLU A 112 -8.36 19.43 -22.70
C GLU A 112 -7.02 18.69 -22.89
N PHE A 113 -6.75 17.68 -22.06
CA PHE A 113 -5.48 16.93 -22.10
C PHE A 113 -5.44 15.87 -23.19
N ARG A 114 -6.61 15.35 -23.61
CA ARG A 114 -6.78 14.31 -24.65
C ARG A 114 -5.88 13.09 -24.39
N PRO A 115 -6.07 12.37 -23.28
CA PRO A 115 -5.22 11.24 -22.93
C PRO A 115 -5.39 10.08 -23.90
N ASP A 116 -4.29 9.38 -24.21
CA ASP A 116 -4.31 8.13 -24.98
C ASP A 116 -4.90 6.99 -24.15
N ALA A 117 -4.68 7.00 -22.81
CA ALA A 117 -5.25 6.08 -21.86
C ALA A 117 -5.32 6.69 -20.45
N ALA A 118 -6.12 6.10 -19.56
CA ALA A 118 -6.22 6.51 -18.17
C ALA A 118 -5.86 5.37 -17.22
N LEU A 119 -5.09 5.70 -16.16
CA LEU A 119 -4.76 4.83 -15.04
C LEU A 119 -5.61 5.25 -13.85
N ILE A 120 -6.46 4.37 -13.39
CA ILE A 120 -7.38 4.60 -12.28
C ILE A 120 -6.90 3.78 -11.10
N GLU A 121 -6.54 4.46 -10.04
CA GLU A 121 -5.93 3.84 -8.86
C GLU A 121 -6.93 3.70 -7.73
N LEU A 122 -7.00 2.55 -7.13
CA LEU A 122 -7.87 2.08 -6.06
C LEU A 122 -9.32 1.79 -6.47
N ALA A 123 -9.87 0.80 -5.79
CA ALA A 123 -11.21 0.24 -5.96
C ALA A 123 -12.32 1.29 -5.98
N GLN A 124 -12.31 2.23 -5.03
CA GLN A 124 -13.35 3.24 -4.88
C GLN A 124 -13.43 4.23 -6.05
N MET A 125 -12.38 4.33 -6.87
CA MET A 125 -12.38 5.20 -8.05
C MET A 125 -13.06 4.57 -9.26
N ALA A 126 -13.40 3.29 -9.21
CA ALA A 126 -14.08 2.60 -10.31
C ALA A 126 -15.46 3.20 -10.65
N GLN A 127 -16.12 3.89 -9.70
CA GLN A 127 -17.39 4.59 -9.95
C GLN A 127 -17.29 5.67 -11.04
N TYR A 128 -16.09 6.18 -11.31
CA TYR A 128 -15.84 7.18 -12.36
C TYR A 128 -15.56 6.60 -13.75
N LEU A 129 -15.44 5.26 -13.88
CA LEU A 129 -15.23 4.60 -15.18
C LEU A 129 -16.23 5.03 -16.27
N PRO A 130 -17.53 5.27 -15.98
CA PRO A 130 -18.48 5.73 -17.00
C PRO A 130 -18.13 7.08 -17.64
N ASP A 131 -17.35 7.94 -16.96
CA ASP A 131 -16.98 9.27 -17.47
C ASP A 131 -15.92 9.26 -18.58
N PHE A 132 -15.23 8.14 -18.75
CA PHE A 132 -14.12 8.02 -19.71
C PHE A 132 -14.56 7.82 -21.17
N GLY A 133 -15.84 7.45 -21.41
CA GLY A 133 -16.35 7.23 -22.76
C GLY A 133 -15.52 6.21 -23.54
N SER A 134 -14.87 6.65 -24.63
CA SER A 134 -14.03 5.80 -25.48
C SER A 134 -12.57 5.74 -25.05
N VAL A 135 -12.13 6.53 -24.06
CA VAL A 135 -10.75 6.51 -23.57
C VAL A 135 -10.45 5.17 -22.90
N PRO A 136 -9.41 4.44 -23.33
CA PRO A 136 -9.01 3.20 -22.71
C PRO A 136 -8.63 3.39 -21.23
N THR A 137 -9.13 2.52 -20.36
CA THR A 137 -8.91 2.63 -18.92
C THR A 137 -8.24 1.39 -18.35
N ILE A 138 -7.29 1.58 -17.46
CA ILE A 138 -6.67 0.54 -16.64
C ILE A 138 -7.03 0.83 -15.20
N LEU A 139 -7.86 -0.03 -14.60
CA LEU A 139 -8.19 0.05 -13.18
C LEU A 139 -7.24 -0.85 -12.39
N THR A 140 -6.55 -0.29 -11.41
CA THR A 140 -5.72 -1.06 -10.46
C THR A 140 -6.37 -1.13 -9.10
N ASP A 141 -6.75 -2.33 -8.70
CA ASP A 141 -7.26 -2.61 -7.37
C ASP A 141 -6.11 -2.93 -6.41
N HIS A 142 -6.13 -2.31 -5.24
CA HIS A 142 -5.10 -2.49 -4.22
C HIS A 142 -5.51 -3.46 -3.11
N GLU A 143 -6.76 -3.93 -3.06
CA GLU A 143 -7.30 -4.76 -1.97
C GLU A 143 -8.39 -5.75 -2.44
N ALA A 144 -8.29 -6.31 -3.64
CA ALA A 144 -9.25 -7.27 -4.22
C ALA A 144 -10.71 -6.77 -4.29
N GLY A 145 -10.92 -5.46 -4.34
CA GLY A 145 -12.25 -4.82 -4.43
C GLY A 145 -13.16 -5.02 -3.21
N VAL A 146 -12.71 -5.76 -2.24
CA VAL A 146 -13.38 -5.91 -0.93
C VAL A 146 -12.33 -5.69 0.13
N PRO A 147 -12.27 -4.50 0.73
CA PRO A 147 -11.39 -4.29 1.87
C PRO A 147 -11.68 -5.37 2.91
N ALA A 148 -10.76 -6.29 3.11
CA ALA A 148 -10.93 -7.47 3.96
C ALA A 148 -11.33 -7.11 5.40
N ASN A 149 -11.12 -5.83 5.78
CA ASN A 149 -11.38 -5.28 7.10
C ASN A 149 -12.24 -4.02 7.06
N THR A 150 -13.21 -3.95 6.15
CA THR A 150 -14.20 -2.86 6.23
C THR A 150 -14.96 -3.02 7.53
N ARG A 151 -14.54 -2.27 8.54
CA ARG A 151 -15.31 -2.05 9.76
C ARG A 151 -16.08 -0.75 9.57
N THR A 152 -17.37 -0.85 9.65
CA THR A 152 -18.25 0.31 9.48
C THR A 152 -18.42 1.09 10.79
N ASP A 153 -17.85 0.61 11.90
CA ASP A 153 -18.12 1.06 13.28
C ASP A 153 -19.59 0.96 13.70
N LEU A 154 -20.41 0.32 12.87
CA LEU A 154 -21.86 0.13 13.10
C LEU A 154 -22.19 -1.32 13.49
N GLY A 155 -21.18 -2.17 13.70
CA GLY A 155 -21.28 -3.56 14.11
C GLY A 155 -21.32 -4.56 12.96
N GLU A 156 -21.25 -5.85 13.30
CA GLU A 156 -21.05 -6.96 12.36
C GLU A 156 -22.11 -7.05 11.25
N TRP A 157 -23.36 -6.71 11.53
CA TRP A 157 -24.42 -6.71 10.52
C TRP A 157 -24.13 -5.69 9.43
N ALA A 158 -23.72 -4.47 9.83
CA ALA A 158 -23.37 -3.41 8.89
C ALA A 158 -22.13 -3.80 8.06
N ASP A 159 -21.14 -4.42 8.68
CA ASP A 159 -19.95 -4.90 7.99
C ASP A 159 -20.28 -5.98 6.95
N ARG A 160 -21.17 -6.94 7.30
CA ARG A 160 -21.64 -7.94 6.33
C ARG A 160 -22.41 -7.30 5.18
N ARG A 161 -23.26 -6.30 5.47
CA ARG A 161 -24.01 -5.55 4.46
C ARG A 161 -23.05 -4.80 3.54
N ASP A 162 -22.08 -4.07 4.08
CA ASP A 162 -21.12 -3.28 3.28
C ASP A 162 -20.28 -4.16 2.37
N ARG A 163 -19.79 -5.33 2.85
CA ARG A 163 -19.15 -6.33 2.00
C ARG A 163 -20.05 -6.83 0.85
N GLY A 164 -21.35 -6.99 1.12
CA GLY A 164 -22.32 -7.33 0.06
C GLY A 164 -22.49 -6.22 -0.98
N LEU A 165 -22.46 -4.96 -0.54
CA LEU A 165 -22.48 -3.79 -1.43
C LEU A 165 -21.20 -3.68 -2.28
N TRP A 166 -20.04 -3.95 -1.69
CA TRP A 166 -18.77 -4.02 -2.42
C TRP A 166 -18.78 -5.06 -3.54
N ARG A 167 -19.26 -6.26 -3.29
CA ARG A 167 -19.37 -7.29 -4.34
C ARG A 167 -20.21 -6.81 -5.52
N ARG A 168 -21.34 -6.14 -5.25
CA ARG A 168 -22.17 -5.54 -6.31
C ARG A 168 -21.47 -4.41 -7.03
N TYR A 169 -20.74 -3.57 -6.29
CA TYR A 169 -19.95 -2.48 -6.84
C TYR A 169 -18.88 -2.98 -7.81
N VAL A 170 -18.12 -4.00 -7.40
CA VAL A 170 -17.12 -4.67 -8.26
C VAL A 170 -17.76 -5.24 -9.51
N GLN A 171 -18.86 -5.99 -9.38
CA GLN A 171 -19.59 -6.57 -10.52
C GLN A 171 -20.18 -5.52 -11.47
N HIS A 172 -20.52 -4.34 -10.96
CA HIS A 172 -21.11 -3.27 -11.75
C HIS A 172 -20.08 -2.40 -12.47
N TYR A 173 -19.02 -1.99 -11.76
CA TYR A 173 -18.07 -1.02 -12.30
C TYR A 173 -16.86 -1.64 -12.98
N TYR A 174 -16.25 -2.69 -12.42
CA TYR A 174 -15.00 -3.24 -12.92
C TYR A 174 -15.08 -3.76 -14.38
N PRO A 175 -16.18 -4.38 -14.83
CA PRO A 175 -16.30 -4.79 -16.24
C PRO A 175 -16.21 -3.63 -17.24
N ARG A 176 -16.39 -2.38 -16.79
CA ARG A 176 -16.28 -1.17 -17.62
C ARG A 176 -14.83 -0.75 -17.89
N ALA A 177 -13.88 -1.18 -17.07
CA ALA A 177 -12.47 -0.94 -17.32
C ALA A 177 -12.01 -1.75 -18.54
N THR A 178 -11.16 -1.15 -19.36
CA THR A 178 -10.60 -1.86 -20.53
C THR A 178 -9.64 -2.97 -20.09
N MET A 179 -8.85 -2.71 -19.05
CA MET A 179 -7.94 -3.66 -18.42
C MET A 179 -8.08 -3.58 -16.90
N LEU A 180 -7.97 -4.72 -16.23
CA LEU A 180 -7.96 -4.80 -14.79
C LEU A 180 -6.60 -5.24 -14.29
N GLN A 181 -6.16 -4.63 -13.21
CA GLN A 181 -4.94 -4.98 -12.50
C GLN A 181 -5.20 -5.12 -11.00
N ALA A 182 -4.44 -5.97 -10.35
CA ALA A 182 -4.34 -6.03 -8.90
C ALA A 182 -2.87 -5.98 -8.49
N VAL A 183 -2.59 -5.67 -7.23
CA VAL A 183 -1.21 -5.52 -6.74
C VAL A 183 -0.57 -6.83 -6.31
N THR A 184 -1.36 -7.89 -6.11
CA THR A 184 -0.88 -9.23 -5.73
C THR A 184 -1.47 -10.33 -6.62
N ASP A 185 -0.79 -11.48 -6.69
CA ASP A 185 -1.31 -12.66 -7.41
C ASP A 185 -2.59 -13.19 -6.76
N GLU A 186 -2.67 -13.16 -5.43
CA GLU A 186 -3.84 -13.60 -4.69
C GLU A 186 -5.07 -12.73 -5.02
N ASP A 187 -4.88 -11.40 -5.00
CA ASP A 187 -5.95 -10.45 -5.30
C ASP A 187 -6.37 -10.53 -6.79
N ALA A 188 -5.42 -10.68 -7.69
CA ALA A 188 -5.70 -10.89 -9.11
C ALA A 188 -6.51 -12.18 -9.34
N GLY A 189 -6.11 -13.29 -8.68
CA GLY A 189 -6.82 -14.56 -8.77
C GLY A 189 -8.23 -14.49 -8.17
N GLU A 190 -8.43 -13.76 -7.06
CA GLU A 190 -9.74 -13.56 -6.45
C GLU A 190 -10.67 -12.75 -7.37
N LEU A 191 -10.19 -11.62 -7.90
CA LEU A 191 -10.94 -10.79 -8.85
C LEU A 191 -11.23 -11.51 -10.17
N SER A 192 -10.25 -12.26 -10.70
CA SER A 192 -10.44 -13.04 -11.94
C SER A 192 -11.56 -14.05 -11.80
N ARG A 193 -11.63 -14.75 -10.66
CA ARG A 193 -12.72 -15.70 -10.36
C ARG A 193 -14.06 -14.99 -10.17
N ALA A 194 -14.07 -13.86 -9.46
CA ALA A 194 -15.30 -13.11 -9.18
C ALA A 194 -15.92 -12.48 -10.43
N LEU A 195 -15.08 -12.09 -11.40
CA LEU A 195 -15.50 -11.38 -12.61
C LEU A 195 -15.51 -12.26 -13.87
N ALA A 196 -15.06 -13.52 -13.78
CA ALA A 196 -14.82 -14.42 -14.93
C ALA A 196 -14.00 -13.73 -16.03
N ARG A 197 -12.99 -12.95 -15.65
CA ARG A 197 -12.17 -12.11 -16.52
C ARG A 197 -10.72 -12.10 -16.07
N GLU A 198 -9.79 -11.97 -17.01
CA GLU A 198 -8.37 -11.83 -16.70
C GLU A 198 -8.12 -10.55 -15.90
N VAL A 199 -7.36 -10.67 -14.80
CA VAL A 199 -6.83 -9.58 -14.00
C VAL A 199 -5.32 -9.75 -13.92
N LEU A 200 -4.57 -8.76 -14.38
CA LEU A 200 -3.12 -8.80 -14.43
C LEU A 200 -2.52 -8.35 -13.10
N VAL A 201 -1.36 -8.89 -12.74
CA VAL A 201 -0.65 -8.44 -11.55
C VAL A 201 0.25 -7.26 -11.90
N ARG A 202 0.11 -6.14 -11.19
CA ARG A 202 1.06 -5.03 -11.16
C ARG A 202 1.62 -4.89 -9.75
N PRO A 203 2.81 -5.43 -9.47
CA PRO A 203 3.42 -5.27 -8.16
C PRO A 203 3.57 -3.80 -7.77
N PRO A 204 3.53 -3.46 -6.48
CA PRO A 204 3.76 -2.09 -6.06
C PRO A 204 5.20 -1.69 -6.30
N THR A 205 5.43 -0.41 -6.57
CA THR A 205 6.77 0.15 -6.60
C THR A 205 7.30 0.31 -5.17
N VAL A 206 8.59 0.13 -5.02
CA VAL A 206 9.30 0.46 -3.78
C VAL A 206 10.61 1.16 -4.13
N HIS A 207 11.00 2.12 -3.30
CA HIS A 207 12.33 2.70 -3.45
C HIS A 207 13.38 1.62 -3.20
N VAL A 208 14.22 1.37 -4.20
CA VAL A 208 15.32 0.39 -4.12
C VAL A 208 16.64 1.15 -4.16
N PRO A 209 17.43 1.15 -3.08
CA PRO A 209 18.74 1.79 -3.10
C PRO A 209 19.67 1.08 -4.10
N PRO A 210 20.70 1.77 -4.63
CA PRO A 210 21.65 1.16 -5.59
C PRO A 210 22.35 -0.09 -5.07
N HIS A 211 22.57 -0.13 -3.77
CA HIS A 211 23.22 -1.26 -3.08
C HIS A 211 22.43 -1.64 -1.83
N PRO A 212 22.47 -2.91 -1.39
CA PRO A 212 21.95 -3.30 -0.09
C PRO A 212 22.55 -2.45 1.01
N VAL A 213 21.78 -2.21 2.07
CA VAL A 213 22.29 -1.45 3.21
C VAL A 213 23.42 -2.22 3.88
N ALA A 214 24.60 -1.59 3.97
CA ALA A 214 25.72 -2.14 4.71
C ALA A 214 25.37 -2.15 6.20
N ARG A 215 25.50 -3.31 6.82
CA ARG A 215 25.25 -3.47 8.26
C ARG A 215 26.45 -3.00 9.05
N ILE A 216 26.22 -2.09 9.98
CA ILE A 216 27.24 -1.51 10.86
C ILE A 216 27.13 -2.13 12.26
N GLY A 217 25.91 -2.51 12.65
CA GLY A 217 25.62 -3.03 13.98
C GLY A 217 26.03 -4.49 14.17
N THR A 218 26.82 -4.77 15.21
CA THR A 218 27.17 -6.14 15.65
C THR A 218 26.15 -6.75 16.60
N LYS A 219 25.23 -5.93 17.15
CA LYS A 219 24.24 -6.38 18.13
C LYS A 219 23.10 -7.16 17.46
N PRO A 220 22.54 -8.17 18.15
CA PRO A 220 21.45 -8.99 17.65
C PRO A 220 20.10 -8.23 17.72
N ARG A 221 19.91 -7.26 16.83
CA ARG A 221 18.73 -6.41 16.80
C ARG A 221 17.71 -6.88 15.76
N VAL A 222 16.47 -6.93 16.19
CA VAL A 222 15.28 -7.22 15.40
C VAL A 222 14.46 -5.96 15.28
N LEU A 223 13.95 -5.63 14.10
CA LEU A 223 13.14 -4.44 13.87
C LEU A 223 11.69 -4.82 13.56
N PHE A 224 10.76 -4.15 14.22
CA PHE A 224 9.38 -4.01 13.76
C PHE A 224 9.11 -2.52 13.51
N PHE A 225 8.58 -2.16 12.33
CA PHE A 225 8.32 -0.76 12.03
C PHE A 225 7.01 -0.55 11.26
N GLY A 226 6.45 0.65 11.36
CA GLY A 226 5.22 1.05 10.70
C GLY A 226 4.48 2.15 11.47
N SER A 227 3.41 2.72 10.87
CA SER A 227 2.57 3.69 11.60
C SER A 227 1.71 2.96 12.63
N TYR A 228 1.83 3.35 13.88
CA TYR A 228 1.04 2.78 14.98
C TYR A 228 -0.36 3.37 15.08
N ARG A 229 -0.71 4.34 14.24
CA ARG A 229 -2.10 4.78 14.04
C ARG A 229 -2.95 3.67 13.39
N HIS A 230 -2.35 2.82 12.58
CA HIS A 230 -3.02 1.71 11.92
C HIS A 230 -3.09 0.51 12.87
N ASP A 231 -4.29 0.19 13.37
CA ASP A 231 -4.52 -0.77 14.46
C ASP A 231 -3.82 -2.13 14.35
N PRO A 232 -3.67 -2.78 13.19
CA PRO A 232 -2.92 -4.01 13.07
C PRO A 232 -1.45 -3.91 13.51
N ASN A 233 -0.83 -2.72 13.45
CA ASN A 233 0.59 -2.56 13.81
C ASN A 233 0.83 -2.55 15.32
N PRO A 234 0.08 -1.80 16.17
CA PRO A 234 0.20 -1.92 17.62
C PRO A 234 -0.07 -3.32 18.14
N GLU A 235 -1.09 -4.01 17.59
CA GLU A 235 -1.44 -5.38 17.92
C GLU A 235 -0.27 -6.33 17.65
N ALA A 236 0.28 -6.29 16.45
CA ALA A 236 1.41 -7.13 16.05
C ALA A 236 2.69 -6.81 16.83
N ALA A 237 2.99 -5.53 17.05
CA ALA A 237 4.15 -5.13 17.85
C ALA A 237 4.05 -5.61 19.29
N ALA A 238 2.87 -5.53 19.90
CA ALA A 238 2.63 -6.01 21.25
C ALA A 238 2.79 -7.54 21.35
N HIS A 239 2.27 -8.29 20.37
CA HIS A 239 2.43 -9.74 20.32
C HIS A 239 3.91 -10.14 20.16
N VAL A 240 4.61 -9.53 19.22
CA VAL A 240 6.06 -9.77 19.01
C VAL A 240 6.85 -9.50 20.29
N ALA A 241 6.56 -8.38 20.98
CA ALA A 241 7.27 -7.98 22.20
C ALA A 241 7.00 -8.93 23.38
N ARG A 242 5.76 -9.44 23.54
CA ARG A 242 5.36 -10.24 24.68
C ARG A 242 5.55 -11.74 24.48
N GLU A 243 5.37 -12.21 23.26
CA GLU A 243 5.33 -13.65 22.97
C GLU A 243 6.57 -14.13 22.20
N VAL A 244 7.00 -13.43 21.15
CA VAL A 244 8.08 -13.92 20.28
C VAL A 244 9.45 -13.52 20.82
N LEU A 245 9.64 -12.26 21.26
CA LEU A 245 10.93 -11.78 21.77
C LEU A 245 11.46 -12.58 22.96
N PRO A 246 10.65 -12.97 23.97
CA PRO A 246 11.15 -13.79 25.07
C PRO A 246 11.72 -15.14 24.60
N ARG A 247 11.09 -15.79 23.59
CA ARG A 247 11.57 -17.04 22.98
C ARG A 247 12.90 -16.83 22.25
N ILE A 248 13.05 -15.71 21.54
CA ILE A 248 14.32 -15.33 20.91
C ILE A 248 15.39 -15.15 21.98
N ARG A 249 15.10 -14.44 23.05
CA ARG A 249 16.06 -14.14 24.15
C ARG A 249 16.49 -15.36 24.95
N GLN A 250 15.70 -16.42 24.99
CA GLN A 250 16.14 -17.71 25.55
C GLN A 250 17.37 -18.29 24.81
N LYS A 251 17.50 -17.99 23.52
CA LYS A 251 18.61 -18.49 22.68
C LYS A 251 19.65 -17.43 22.36
N VAL A 252 19.25 -16.14 22.36
CA VAL A 252 20.10 -14.97 22.14
C VAL A 252 19.79 -13.95 23.23
N PRO A 253 20.38 -14.05 24.43
CA PRO A 253 20.01 -13.25 25.61
C PRO A 253 20.07 -11.73 25.37
N ASP A 254 21.02 -11.27 24.54
CA ASP A 254 21.25 -9.87 24.22
C ASP A 254 20.38 -9.34 23.05
N ALA A 255 19.43 -10.15 22.57
CA ALA A 255 18.55 -9.73 21.49
C ALA A 255 17.69 -8.53 21.94
N GLU A 256 17.64 -7.52 21.06
CA GLU A 256 16.80 -6.32 21.23
C GLU A 256 15.73 -6.30 20.13
N LEU A 257 14.49 -5.96 20.51
CA LEU A 257 13.42 -5.59 19.59
C LEU A 257 13.31 -4.08 19.52
N TRP A 258 13.57 -3.53 18.35
CA TRP A 258 13.36 -2.12 18.07
C TRP A 258 12.00 -1.90 17.44
N LEU A 259 11.23 -0.96 18.02
CA LEU A 259 9.92 -0.55 17.54
C LEU A 259 10.02 0.87 16.98
N ALA A 260 9.84 1.03 15.66
CA ALA A 260 10.04 2.31 14.99
C ALA A 260 8.79 2.74 14.19
N GLY A 261 8.54 4.05 14.13
CA GLY A 261 7.48 4.63 13.31
C GLY A 261 6.76 5.78 14.01
N PRO A 262 5.83 6.43 13.30
CA PRO A 262 4.99 7.47 13.89
C PRO A 262 3.95 6.89 14.86
N ASP A 263 3.39 7.77 15.71
CA ASP A 263 2.35 7.46 16.70
C ASP A 263 2.80 6.43 17.76
N CYS A 264 4.08 6.45 18.14
CA CYS A 264 4.69 5.53 19.12
C CYS A 264 4.07 5.60 20.51
N ASP A 265 3.34 6.65 20.87
CA ASP A 265 2.62 6.78 22.15
C ASP A 265 1.66 5.61 22.37
N ARG A 266 1.08 5.05 21.30
CA ARG A 266 0.20 3.89 21.36
C ARG A 266 0.88 2.60 21.81
N ILE A 267 2.19 2.53 21.70
CA ILE A 267 3.02 1.37 22.10
C ILE A 267 4.03 1.71 23.19
N ALA A 268 3.99 2.91 23.76
CA ALA A 268 4.89 3.35 24.81
C ALA A 268 4.99 2.37 26.00
N PRO A 269 3.91 1.71 26.46
CA PRO A 269 4.01 0.73 27.54
C PRO A 269 4.90 -0.48 27.24
N LEU A 270 5.17 -0.79 25.95
CA LEU A 270 6.04 -1.89 25.57
C LEU A 270 7.52 -1.62 25.88
N ALA A 271 7.92 -0.36 26.03
CA ALA A 271 9.31 0.03 26.38
C ALA A 271 9.76 -0.51 27.76
N GLY A 272 8.82 -0.86 28.63
CA GLY A 272 9.12 -1.48 29.93
C GLY A 272 9.43 -2.99 29.85
N LEU A 273 9.25 -3.62 28.70
CA LEU A 273 9.52 -5.05 28.54
C LEU A 273 11.02 -5.31 28.30
N PRO A 274 11.59 -6.41 28.86
CA PRO A 274 12.99 -6.74 28.69
C PRO A 274 13.41 -6.88 27.23
N GLY A 275 14.42 -6.11 26.80
CA GLY A 275 14.94 -6.14 25.45
C GLY A 275 14.12 -5.36 24.41
N VAL A 276 13.06 -4.66 24.81
CA VAL A 276 12.27 -3.81 23.91
C VAL A 276 12.77 -2.38 23.95
N ARG A 277 12.93 -1.77 22.77
CA ARG A 277 13.28 -0.37 22.62
C ARG A 277 12.34 0.33 21.66
N VAL A 278 11.58 1.29 22.12
CA VAL A 278 10.79 2.20 21.29
C VAL A 278 11.70 3.30 20.78
N VAL A 279 12.04 3.27 19.47
CA VAL A 279 13.01 4.21 18.87
C VAL A 279 12.34 5.40 18.19
N GLY A 280 11.01 5.42 18.11
CA GLY A 280 10.25 6.51 17.54
C GLY A 280 10.29 6.57 16.02
N PHE A 281 9.76 7.65 15.45
CA PHE A 281 9.83 7.91 14.02
C PHE A 281 11.27 8.19 13.59
N ARG A 282 11.66 7.62 12.47
CA ARG A 282 12.93 7.85 11.80
C ARG A 282 12.66 8.19 10.34
N GLU A 283 13.12 9.35 9.92
CA GLU A 283 13.02 9.77 8.51
C GLU A 283 13.98 8.94 7.63
N ASP A 284 15.20 8.74 8.11
CA ASP A 284 16.19 7.91 7.42
C ASP A 284 16.07 6.43 7.83
N LEU A 285 15.38 5.66 6.99
CA LEU A 285 15.26 4.21 7.15
C LEU A 285 16.59 3.48 6.91
N ARG A 286 17.52 4.05 6.12
CA ARG A 286 18.81 3.39 5.85
C ARG A 286 19.65 3.31 7.12
N ALA A 287 19.71 4.40 7.89
CA ALA A 287 20.39 4.40 9.17
C ALA A 287 19.78 3.38 10.14
N LEU A 288 18.44 3.29 10.17
CA LEU A 288 17.74 2.31 11.00
C LEU A 288 18.06 0.88 10.57
N PHE A 289 18.04 0.59 9.25
CA PHE A 289 18.33 -0.73 8.70
C PHE A 289 19.81 -1.14 8.87
N ALA A 290 20.74 -0.19 8.87
CA ALA A 290 22.16 -0.48 9.11
C ALA A 290 22.42 -1.05 10.51
N ASP A 291 21.57 -0.73 11.48
CA ASP A 291 21.71 -1.13 12.88
C ASP A 291 21.02 -2.46 13.23
N VAL A 292 20.23 -3.04 12.30
CA VAL A 292 19.44 -4.24 12.60
C VAL A 292 19.83 -5.44 11.73
N ARG A 293 19.57 -6.65 12.22
CA ARG A 293 19.89 -7.90 11.54
C ARG A 293 18.77 -8.38 10.63
N LEU A 294 17.55 -8.20 11.06
CA LEU A 294 16.35 -8.63 10.36
C LEU A 294 15.14 -7.76 10.74
N VAL A 295 14.11 -7.84 9.90
CA VAL A 295 12.78 -7.30 10.20
C VAL A 295 11.85 -8.47 10.55
N LEU A 296 11.14 -8.35 11.67
CA LEU A 296 10.16 -9.33 12.15
C LEU A 296 8.77 -8.70 12.12
N THR A 297 7.95 -9.08 11.15
CA THR A 297 6.66 -8.44 10.88
C THR A 297 5.51 -9.43 10.71
N PRO A 298 5.27 -10.35 11.67
CA PRO A 298 4.05 -11.14 11.63
C PRO A 298 2.85 -10.20 11.78
N MET A 299 1.75 -10.54 11.11
CA MET A 299 0.50 -9.78 11.17
C MET A 299 -0.62 -10.71 11.61
N TYR A 300 -1.52 -10.22 12.46
CA TYR A 300 -2.62 -11.01 13.02
C TYR A 300 -3.98 -10.49 12.56
N SER A 301 -3.99 -9.27 12.00
CA SER A 301 -5.15 -8.62 11.41
C SER A 301 -4.72 -7.69 10.28
N GLY A 302 -5.67 -7.13 9.55
CA GLY A 302 -5.42 -6.16 8.50
C GLY A 302 -5.31 -6.78 7.10
N GLY A 303 -5.85 -6.06 6.12
CA GLY A 303 -5.73 -6.31 4.69
C GLY A 303 -4.62 -5.49 4.03
N GLY A 304 -4.60 -5.51 2.70
CA GLY A 304 -3.72 -4.68 1.91
C GLY A 304 -2.27 -5.19 1.82
N PHE A 305 -1.48 -4.44 1.07
CA PHE A 305 -0.12 -4.81 0.73
C PHE A 305 0.89 -4.50 1.86
N ARG A 306 1.88 -5.35 2.06
CA ARG A 306 2.85 -5.27 3.16
C ARG A 306 4.06 -4.39 2.80
N MET A 307 3.83 -3.10 2.53
CA MET A 307 4.88 -2.15 2.13
C MET A 307 6.10 -2.17 3.06
N LYS A 308 5.91 -2.29 4.38
CA LYS A 308 7.03 -2.36 5.34
C LYS A 308 7.98 -3.53 5.07
N SER A 309 7.43 -4.73 4.84
CA SER A 309 8.25 -5.90 4.51
C SER A 309 8.95 -5.73 3.19
N LEU A 310 8.26 -5.20 2.18
CA LEU A 310 8.82 -4.94 0.87
C LEU A 310 9.95 -3.90 0.92
N THR A 311 9.76 -2.82 1.69
CA THR A 311 10.79 -1.81 1.92
C THR A 311 12.03 -2.40 2.58
N ALA A 312 11.86 -3.26 3.59
CA ALA A 312 13.01 -3.94 4.22
C ALA A 312 13.77 -4.82 3.22
N LEU A 313 13.04 -5.65 2.45
CA LEU A 313 13.63 -6.52 1.42
C LEU A 313 14.36 -5.73 0.33
N ALA A 314 13.78 -4.61 -0.12
CA ALA A 314 14.40 -3.71 -1.09
C ALA A 314 15.72 -3.10 -0.58
N HIS A 315 15.85 -2.90 0.71
CA HIS A 315 17.09 -2.43 1.34
C HIS A 315 18.07 -3.56 1.68
N GLY A 316 17.76 -4.80 1.34
CA GLY A 316 18.62 -5.96 1.61
C GLY A 316 18.52 -6.47 3.05
N ILE A 317 17.42 -6.21 3.74
CA ILE A 317 17.17 -6.72 5.09
C ILE A 317 16.22 -7.92 5.02
N PRO A 318 16.62 -9.10 5.53
CA PRO A 318 15.76 -10.27 5.51
C PRO A 318 14.52 -10.07 6.39
N VAL A 319 13.41 -10.68 5.98
CA VAL A 319 12.12 -10.56 6.67
C VAL A 319 11.70 -11.93 7.22
N VAL A 320 11.31 -11.94 8.50
CA VAL A 320 10.59 -13.05 9.14
C VAL A 320 9.16 -12.61 9.38
N THR A 321 8.19 -13.42 8.96
CA THR A 321 6.78 -13.09 9.03
C THR A 321 5.90 -14.35 9.07
N ASN A 322 4.59 -14.21 9.23
CA ASN A 322 3.62 -15.30 9.08
C ASN A 322 2.90 -15.23 7.72
N ALA A 323 2.02 -16.17 7.41
CA ALA A 323 1.30 -16.23 6.12
C ALA A 323 0.52 -14.93 5.85
N LEU A 324 -0.18 -14.38 6.85
CA LEU A 324 -0.90 -13.12 6.68
C LEU A 324 0.06 -11.94 6.41
N GLY A 325 1.19 -11.90 7.11
CA GLY A 325 2.21 -10.87 6.88
C GLY A 325 3.03 -11.07 5.60
N ALA A 326 2.99 -12.26 5.00
CA ALA A 326 3.63 -12.59 3.74
C ALA A 326 2.72 -12.37 2.52
N ARG A 327 1.43 -12.11 2.72
CA ARG A 327 0.48 -11.91 1.62
C ARG A 327 0.97 -10.83 0.65
N GLY A 328 1.03 -11.18 -0.64
CA GLY A 328 1.52 -10.30 -1.70
C GLY A 328 3.04 -10.11 -1.76
N LEU A 329 3.82 -10.74 -0.89
CA LEU A 329 5.29 -10.69 -0.96
C LEU A 329 5.82 -11.75 -1.93
N VAL A 330 5.76 -11.46 -3.22
CA VAL A 330 6.37 -12.31 -4.25
C VAL A 330 7.86 -12.04 -4.28
N VAL A 331 8.61 -12.77 -3.45
CA VAL A 331 10.08 -12.69 -3.38
C VAL A 331 10.65 -14.11 -3.25
N PRO A 332 11.94 -14.34 -3.63
CA PRO A 332 12.56 -15.65 -3.49
C PRO A 332 12.44 -16.19 -2.06
N ALA A 333 12.14 -17.49 -1.93
CA ALA A 333 11.96 -18.13 -0.61
C ALA A 333 13.17 -17.92 0.33
N LYS A 334 14.39 -17.87 -0.20
CA LYS A 334 15.60 -17.61 0.58
C LYS A 334 15.71 -16.17 1.13
N ALA A 335 14.89 -15.23 0.64
CA ALA A 335 14.91 -13.83 1.06
C ALA A 335 13.96 -13.53 2.22
N ARG A 336 12.99 -14.40 2.47
CA ARG A 336 12.02 -14.29 3.55
C ARG A 336 11.80 -15.64 4.22
N VAL A 337 11.42 -15.61 5.51
CA VAL A 337 10.95 -16.79 6.21
C VAL A 337 9.50 -16.56 6.61
N VAL A 338 8.64 -17.52 6.26
CA VAL A 338 7.23 -17.54 6.66
C VAL A 338 7.05 -18.65 7.68
N ALA A 339 6.56 -18.31 8.86
CA ALA A 339 6.36 -19.22 9.97
C ALA A 339 5.02 -18.92 10.66
N GLU A 340 4.31 -19.94 11.11
CA GLU A 340 2.95 -19.75 11.64
C GLU A 340 2.90 -19.68 13.17
N SER A 341 3.76 -20.42 13.84
CA SER A 341 3.83 -20.39 15.31
C SER A 341 4.85 -19.37 15.82
N ASP A 342 4.65 -18.90 17.05
CA ASP A 342 5.61 -18.03 17.72
C ASP A 342 6.98 -18.69 17.92
N ASP A 343 6.99 -20.02 18.14
CA ASP A 343 8.22 -20.78 18.26
C ASP A 343 8.99 -20.85 16.93
N ASP A 344 8.29 -21.05 15.81
CA ASP A 344 8.92 -21.04 14.48
C ASP A 344 9.38 -19.65 14.07
N LEU A 345 8.61 -18.59 14.38
CA LEU A 345 9.01 -17.20 14.18
C LEU A 345 10.29 -16.89 14.97
N ALA A 346 10.33 -17.30 16.23
CA ALA A 346 11.50 -17.13 17.08
C ALA A 346 12.70 -17.93 16.56
N ALA A 347 12.52 -19.19 16.16
CA ALA A 347 13.58 -20.03 15.61
C ALA A 347 14.18 -19.44 14.32
N ALA A 348 13.34 -18.94 13.41
CA ALA A 348 13.75 -18.27 12.21
C ALA A 348 14.56 -17.01 12.50
N ALA A 349 14.09 -16.18 13.44
CA ALA A 349 14.81 -14.98 13.87
C ALA A 349 16.15 -15.32 14.49
N VAL A 350 16.22 -16.34 15.37
CA VAL A 350 17.46 -16.81 16.00
C VAL A 350 18.47 -17.29 14.96
N ALA A 351 18.05 -18.04 13.93
CA ALA A 351 18.93 -18.48 12.85
C ALA A 351 19.62 -17.29 12.15
N LEU A 352 18.84 -16.25 11.79
CA LEU A 352 19.37 -15.04 11.16
C LEU A 352 20.21 -14.17 12.11
N LEU A 353 19.91 -14.16 13.41
CA LEU A 353 20.68 -13.41 14.40
C LEU A 353 22.05 -14.05 14.65
N ARG A 354 22.15 -15.39 14.63
CA ARG A 354 23.38 -16.13 14.90
C ARG A 354 24.28 -16.27 13.67
N ASP A 355 23.68 -16.37 12.48
CA ASP A 355 24.43 -16.56 11.24
C ASP A 355 24.36 -15.30 10.36
N GLU A 356 25.44 -14.52 10.42
CA GLU A 356 25.58 -13.30 9.63
C GLU A 356 25.65 -13.56 8.13
N ARG A 357 26.25 -14.68 7.72
CA ARG A 357 26.37 -15.05 6.30
C ARG A 357 24.99 -15.42 5.73
N LEU A 358 24.21 -16.18 6.50
CA LEU A 358 22.82 -16.50 6.15
C LEU A 358 21.99 -15.23 5.98
N ALA A 359 22.05 -14.33 6.95
CA ALA A 359 21.32 -13.06 6.91
C ALA A 359 21.77 -12.15 5.75
N ALA A 360 23.07 -12.11 5.45
CA ALA A 360 23.59 -11.35 4.31
C ALA A 360 23.16 -11.96 2.97
N ALA A 361 23.24 -13.29 2.84
CA ALA A 361 22.81 -13.98 1.62
C ALA A 361 21.32 -13.78 1.34
N ALA A 362 20.47 -13.85 2.38
CA ALA A 362 19.04 -13.57 2.28
C ALA A 362 18.76 -12.13 1.87
N GLY A 363 19.42 -11.16 2.49
CA GLY A 363 19.29 -9.74 2.16
C GLY A 363 19.74 -9.43 0.73
N ASN A 364 20.87 -9.94 0.29
CA ASN A 364 21.36 -9.75 -1.08
C ASN A 364 20.40 -10.32 -2.13
N ALA A 365 19.84 -11.51 -1.87
CA ALA A 365 18.84 -12.12 -2.75
C ALA A 365 17.55 -11.28 -2.82
N ALA A 366 17.12 -10.72 -1.70
CA ALA A 366 15.95 -9.84 -1.63
C ALA A 366 16.18 -8.55 -2.43
N HIS A 367 17.31 -7.90 -2.23
CA HIS A 367 17.67 -6.67 -2.94
C HIS A 367 17.77 -6.89 -4.45
N ALA A 368 18.48 -7.94 -4.89
CA ALA A 368 18.61 -8.26 -6.32
C ALA A 368 17.24 -8.48 -6.99
N PHE A 369 16.32 -9.17 -6.29
CA PHE A 369 14.95 -9.34 -6.77
C PHE A 369 14.21 -7.99 -6.85
N ALA A 370 14.35 -7.14 -5.83
CA ALA A 370 13.68 -5.84 -5.78
C ALA A 370 14.18 -4.91 -6.91
N VAL A 371 15.48 -4.89 -7.18
CA VAL A 371 16.06 -4.14 -8.32
C VAL A 371 15.43 -4.58 -9.65
N ALA A 372 15.31 -5.88 -9.86
CA ALA A 372 14.83 -6.43 -11.13
C ALA A 372 13.31 -6.26 -11.33
N ASN A 373 12.52 -6.35 -10.25
CA ASN A 373 11.07 -6.55 -10.36
C ASN A 373 10.21 -5.48 -9.68
N LEU A 374 10.75 -4.70 -8.74
CA LEU A 374 9.98 -3.79 -7.88
C LEU A 374 10.46 -2.34 -7.95
N ALA A 375 11.61 -2.11 -8.59
CA ALA A 375 12.12 -0.75 -8.78
C ALA A 375 11.13 0.08 -9.62
N PRO A 376 10.96 1.37 -9.32
CA PRO A 376 9.99 2.23 -9.99
C PRO A 376 10.10 2.19 -11.51
N ALA A 377 11.32 2.22 -12.04
CA ALA A 377 11.57 2.15 -13.49
C ALA A 377 11.15 0.80 -14.11
N ALA A 378 11.24 -0.32 -13.38
CA ALA A 378 10.79 -1.62 -13.87
C ALA A 378 9.25 -1.68 -13.97
N ILE A 379 8.57 -1.19 -12.95
CA ILE A 379 7.09 -1.14 -12.93
C ILE A 379 6.56 -0.11 -13.93
N ALA A 380 7.21 1.04 -14.09
CA ALA A 380 6.85 2.03 -15.11
C ALA A 380 6.95 1.43 -16.53
N ARG A 381 8.04 0.75 -16.85
CA ARG A 381 8.18 0.04 -18.16
C ARG A 381 7.08 -0.99 -18.38
N LEU A 382 6.76 -1.81 -17.37
CA LEU A 382 5.66 -2.76 -17.42
C LEU A 382 4.32 -2.05 -17.72
N GLN A 383 4.06 -0.94 -17.05
CA GLN A 383 2.81 -0.18 -17.24
C GLN A 383 2.74 0.44 -18.64
N VAL A 384 3.82 1.03 -19.12
CA VAL A 384 3.92 1.58 -20.49
C VAL A 384 3.70 0.49 -21.54
N GLN A 385 4.29 -0.69 -21.36
CA GLN A 385 4.08 -1.83 -22.25
C GLN A 385 2.60 -2.23 -22.30
N ARG A 386 1.93 -2.33 -21.16
CA ARG A 386 0.51 -2.66 -21.08
C ARG A 386 -0.38 -1.63 -21.77
N VAL A 387 -0.09 -0.35 -21.57
CA VAL A 387 -0.81 0.71 -22.28
C VAL A 387 -0.62 0.59 -23.79
N ARG A 388 0.60 0.36 -24.28
CA ARG A 388 0.88 0.16 -25.70
C ARG A 388 0.12 -1.04 -26.28
N GLN A 389 0.10 -2.17 -25.59
CA GLN A 389 -0.68 -3.34 -25.98
C GLN A 389 -2.16 -3.01 -26.10
N LEU A 390 -2.70 -2.31 -25.10
CA LEU A 390 -4.10 -1.91 -25.07
C LEU A 390 -4.49 -0.98 -26.22
N LEU A 391 -3.59 -0.09 -26.62
CA LEU A 391 -3.79 0.82 -27.77
C LEU A 391 -3.69 0.11 -29.14
N THR A 392 -2.87 -0.92 -29.23
CA THR A 392 -2.72 -1.72 -30.48
C THR A 392 -3.88 -2.67 -30.71
N THR A 393 -4.46 -3.25 -29.67
CA THR A 393 -5.58 -4.20 -29.76
C THR A 393 -6.90 -3.52 -30.20
N ARG A 394 -6.97 -2.18 -30.14
CA ARG A 394 -8.15 -1.39 -30.54
C ARG A 394 -8.06 -0.80 -31.95
N ARG A 395 -6.94 -0.93 -32.62
CA ARG A 395 -6.78 -0.59 -34.06
C ARG A 395 -7.13 -1.80 -34.90
#